data_f1eaaf4872ec1c51eed2558be7090354
#
_entry.id   f1eaaf4872ec1c51eed2558be7090354
#
_cell.length_a   1.000
_cell.length_b   1.000
_cell.length_c   1.000
_cell.angle_alpha   90.00
_cell.angle_beta   90.00
_cell.angle_gamma   90.00
#
_symmetry.space_group_name_H-M   'P 1'
#
loop_
_entity.id
_entity.type
_entity.pdbx_description
1 polymer ?
#
loop_
_entity_poly.entity_id
_entity_poly.type
_entity_poly.pdbx_seq_one_letter_code
_entity_poly.pdbx_strand_id
1 'polypeptide(L)'
;MRDASNSCMLRVVLCVLFVTVPALLSAQNEPIKYIGPGSCAATSCHGSVKPIAGSRILQNEYSTWIIKDKHSRAYQALTGDVGERMARILKLGAKAEEAPKCLACHALNPAPEQRGRAFEISEGVSCENCHGPASAWLGPHTTKLWTHEKSVALGMHDTRDVIHRTEKCLECHLGTKNKFVDHEMIAAGHPDLYFELDSFSAVMPRHWKVPRESEPGKAVEDAAWVEVREWGTGQAVQLRAAMERLTWRAKGERFDKKDEWPEYSELSCVACHHALGPAKDSWRQEHGYVGRRPGDPAWNSSRYAVFRLLAKQIDSVNAQELDRQLLAVSNEMSKLNPDRSAVASATSAAAPLAQRIAERLATMQYDQAVALRMLQRISDDAENIALADERAAEQAAMAMDSLYIAYSRDAKPANAAEVRTAINELFHQLENPSTYNADQFASALRKIRPMLEISGLLGPLNITLVWQDSDILRSRPGLVEEGTVTAYTRITVNPQQMSGLPCIRGLRIPVAAVVEMVSEGMNDAEILEDYPDLEAEDIREALPYAAEAVRERELPIIK
;
A
#
# COMPACT_ATOMS: atom_id res chain seq x y z
N MET A 1 -0.08 -3.73 -87.49
CA MET A 1 -1.18 -3.31 -86.63
C MET A 1 -1.56 -4.42 -85.64
N ARG A 2 -0.71 -4.73 -84.69
CA ARG A 2 -0.97 -5.63 -83.55
C ARG A 2 0.15 -5.38 -82.53
N ASP A 3 0.00 -4.35 -81.68
CA ASP A 3 0.83 -4.24 -80.44
C ASP A 3 0.46 -3.05 -79.54
N ALA A 4 -0.65 -2.31 -79.86
CA ALA A 4 -1.03 -1.16 -79.07
C ALA A 4 -2.10 -1.40 -77.98
N SER A 5 -2.73 -2.62 -77.91
CA SER A 5 -3.82 -2.91 -76.97
C SER A 5 -3.37 -3.52 -75.64
N ASN A 6 -2.22 -4.18 -75.61
CA ASN A 6 -1.73 -4.86 -74.38
C ASN A 6 -0.99 -3.93 -73.40
N SER A 7 -0.48 -2.80 -73.89
CA SER A 7 0.23 -1.82 -73.03
C SER A 7 -0.72 -0.93 -72.20
N CYS A 8 -1.97 -0.76 -72.67
CA CYS A 8 -2.95 0.12 -71.99
C CYS A 8 -3.63 -0.65 -70.84
N MET A 9 -3.89 -1.96 -70.98
CA MET A 9 -4.50 -2.75 -69.87
C MET A 9 -3.53 -2.98 -68.75
N LEU A 10 -2.23 -3.15 -68.99
CA LEU A 10 -1.22 -3.34 -67.96
C LEU A 10 -1.00 -2.06 -67.13
N ARG A 11 -1.13 -0.89 -67.76
CA ARG A 11 -1.01 0.40 -67.04
C ARG A 11 -2.25 0.73 -66.19
N VAL A 12 -3.44 0.31 -66.56
CA VAL A 12 -4.66 0.50 -65.78
C VAL A 12 -4.70 -0.43 -64.58
N VAL A 13 -4.20 -1.70 -64.71
CA VAL A 13 -4.11 -2.63 -63.58
C VAL A 13 -3.04 -2.19 -62.58
N LEU A 14 -1.91 -1.64 -63.02
CA LEU A 14 -0.89 -1.09 -62.11
C LEU A 14 -1.37 0.20 -61.43
N CYS A 15 -2.15 1.05 -62.06
CA CYS A 15 -2.71 2.26 -61.41
C CYS A 15 -3.80 1.95 -60.39
N VAL A 16 -4.58 0.87 -60.59
CA VAL A 16 -5.61 0.45 -59.58
C VAL A 16 -4.95 -0.23 -58.36
N LEU A 17 -3.84 -0.94 -58.56
CA LEU A 17 -3.10 -1.53 -57.44
C LEU A 17 -2.34 -0.50 -56.59
N PHE A 18 -1.93 0.66 -57.14
CA PHE A 18 -1.23 1.70 -56.39
C PHE A 18 -2.19 2.64 -55.62
N VAL A 19 -3.47 2.70 -55.96
CA VAL A 19 -4.45 3.54 -55.24
C VAL A 19 -5.09 2.84 -54.06
N THR A 20 -5.03 1.49 -53.98
CA THR A 20 -5.65 0.73 -52.89
C THR A 20 -4.69 0.39 -51.75
N VAL A 21 -3.37 0.49 -51.93
CA VAL A 21 -2.36 0.18 -50.91
C VAL A 21 -2.25 1.26 -49.81
N PRO A 22 -2.42 2.59 -50.07
CA PRO A 22 -2.37 3.57 -48.98
C PRO A 22 -3.55 3.52 -48.00
N ALA A 23 -4.72 3.01 -48.42
CA ALA A 23 -5.90 2.96 -47.55
C ALA A 23 -5.88 1.83 -46.51
N LEU A 24 -5.08 0.80 -46.74
CA LEU A 24 -4.92 -0.32 -45.78
C LEU A 24 -3.79 -0.09 -44.75
N LEU A 25 -2.87 0.83 -45.04
CA LEU A 25 -1.78 1.19 -44.10
C LEU A 25 -2.15 2.32 -43.13
N SER A 26 -3.26 3.04 -43.35
CA SER A 26 -3.72 4.09 -42.43
C SER A 26 -4.62 3.59 -41.29
N ALA A 27 -4.99 2.33 -41.26
CA ALA A 27 -5.87 1.77 -40.24
C ALA A 27 -5.14 1.25 -38.99
N GLN A 28 -3.81 1.43 -38.90
CA GLN A 28 -3.01 0.77 -37.84
C GLN A 28 -2.38 1.71 -36.79
N ASN A 29 -2.69 3.00 -36.73
CA ASN A 29 -2.05 3.93 -35.79
C ASN A 29 -3.01 4.91 -35.13
N GLU A 30 -4.24 4.52 -34.81
CA GLU A 30 -4.99 5.30 -33.82
C GLU A 30 -4.30 5.14 -32.45
N PRO A 31 -3.94 6.23 -31.78
CA PRO A 31 -3.32 6.14 -30.47
C PRO A 31 -4.26 5.41 -29.49
N ILE A 32 -3.71 4.51 -28.70
CA ILE A 32 -4.48 3.81 -27.65
C ILE A 32 -5.01 4.87 -26.69
N LYS A 33 -6.33 4.84 -26.40
CA LYS A 33 -7.03 5.84 -25.61
C LYS A 33 -7.46 5.34 -24.27
N TYR A 34 -7.50 6.24 -23.30
CA TYR A 34 -8.15 6.08 -22.00
C TYR A 34 -9.64 6.37 -22.17
N ILE A 35 -10.48 5.41 -21.87
CA ILE A 35 -11.91 5.44 -22.21
C ILE A 35 -12.83 5.79 -21.02
N GLY A 36 -12.26 5.90 -19.81
CA GLY A 36 -12.99 6.18 -18.58
C GLY A 36 -13.60 4.94 -17.93
N PRO A 37 -13.69 4.92 -16.58
CA PRO A 37 -14.16 3.78 -15.82
C PRO A 37 -15.63 3.44 -16.06
N GLY A 38 -16.45 4.40 -16.49
CA GLY A 38 -17.83 4.17 -16.93
C GLY A 38 -17.96 3.11 -18.02
N SER A 39 -16.94 2.96 -18.88
CA SER A 39 -16.88 1.93 -19.92
C SER A 39 -16.75 0.49 -19.35
N CYS A 40 -16.37 0.34 -18.09
CA CYS A 40 -16.24 -0.93 -17.38
C CYS A 40 -17.48 -1.25 -16.51
N ALA A 41 -18.40 -0.28 -16.31
CA ALA A 41 -19.43 -0.25 -15.28
C ALA A 41 -20.68 -1.08 -15.57
N ALA A 42 -20.79 -1.75 -16.73
CA ALA A 42 -21.96 -2.58 -17.02
C ALA A 42 -22.07 -3.72 -16.00
N THR A 43 -23.30 -4.02 -15.54
CA THR A 43 -23.56 -5.06 -14.51
C THR A 43 -23.16 -6.46 -14.95
N SER A 44 -23.15 -6.72 -16.25
CA SER A 44 -22.64 -7.97 -16.85
C SER A 44 -21.11 -8.02 -16.97
N CYS A 45 -20.42 -6.90 -16.71
CA CYS A 45 -18.97 -6.78 -16.79
C CYS A 45 -18.38 -6.62 -15.38
N HIS A 46 -18.17 -5.38 -14.92
CA HIS A 46 -17.53 -5.07 -13.63
C HIS A 46 -18.41 -4.26 -12.67
N GLY A 47 -19.66 -3.95 -13.07
CA GLY A 47 -20.56 -3.07 -12.32
C GLY A 47 -21.66 -3.80 -11.51
N SER A 48 -21.56 -5.09 -11.27
CA SER A 48 -22.47 -5.79 -10.36
C SER A 48 -22.37 -5.23 -8.95
N VAL A 49 -23.50 -5.20 -8.22
CA VAL A 49 -23.53 -4.73 -6.83
C VAL A 49 -22.84 -5.72 -5.88
N LYS A 50 -22.88 -7.02 -6.21
CA LYS A 50 -22.28 -8.10 -5.41
C LYS A 50 -21.41 -8.99 -6.30
N PRO A 51 -20.41 -9.66 -5.73
CA PRO A 51 -19.62 -10.64 -6.47
C PRO A 51 -20.50 -11.73 -7.07
N ILE A 52 -20.22 -12.12 -8.32
CA ILE A 52 -20.97 -13.17 -9.02
C ILE A 52 -20.28 -14.51 -8.79
N ALA A 53 -21.02 -15.45 -8.21
CA ALA A 53 -20.55 -16.81 -7.96
C ALA A 53 -20.25 -17.54 -9.30
N GLY A 54 -19.17 -18.33 -9.32
CA GLY A 54 -18.76 -19.11 -10.50
C GLY A 54 -18.09 -18.33 -11.61
N SER A 55 -18.02 -16.99 -11.53
CA SER A 55 -17.23 -16.18 -12.45
C SER A 55 -15.74 -16.28 -12.14
N ARG A 56 -14.89 -16.10 -13.16
CA ARG A 56 -13.41 -16.01 -13.02
C ARG A 56 -12.93 -14.74 -12.34
N ILE A 57 -13.76 -13.70 -12.35
CA ILE A 57 -13.56 -12.39 -11.72
C ILE A 57 -14.70 -12.11 -10.77
N LEU A 58 -14.64 -11.06 -9.98
CA LEU A 58 -15.72 -10.72 -9.04
C LEU A 58 -16.94 -10.11 -9.74
N GLN A 59 -16.76 -9.42 -10.86
CA GLN A 59 -17.75 -8.67 -11.64
C GLN A 59 -18.39 -7.50 -10.89
N ASN A 60 -17.85 -7.11 -9.73
CA ASN A 60 -18.26 -5.92 -8.96
C ASN A 60 -17.10 -4.95 -8.70
N GLU A 61 -16.05 -5.04 -9.48
CA GLU A 61 -14.81 -4.28 -9.32
C GLU A 61 -15.07 -2.76 -9.41
N TYR A 62 -15.87 -2.33 -10.39
CA TYR A 62 -16.28 -0.94 -10.53
C TYR A 62 -17.09 -0.45 -9.33
N SER A 63 -18.08 -1.24 -8.90
CA SER A 63 -18.93 -0.90 -7.75
C SER A 63 -18.12 -0.81 -6.45
N THR A 64 -17.15 -1.68 -6.27
CA THR A 64 -16.23 -1.66 -5.13
C THR A 64 -15.36 -0.39 -5.18
N TRP A 65 -14.77 -0.07 -6.34
CA TRP A 65 -13.95 1.11 -6.52
C TRP A 65 -14.70 2.41 -6.24
N ILE A 66 -15.86 2.63 -6.90
CA ILE A 66 -16.58 3.90 -6.80
C ILE A 66 -17.14 4.16 -5.39
N ILE A 67 -17.55 3.09 -4.67
CA ILE A 67 -18.19 3.22 -3.36
C ILE A 67 -17.16 3.25 -2.23
N LYS A 68 -16.13 2.39 -2.28
CA LYS A 68 -15.27 2.10 -1.13
C LYS A 68 -13.83 2.58 -1.30
N ASP A 69 -13.32 2.64 -2.52
CA ASP A 69 -11.92 2.94 -2.76
C ASP A 69 -11.66 4.45 -2.72
N LYS A 70 -10.72 4.87 -1.88
CA LYS A 70 -10.30 6.28 -1.77
C LYS A 70 -9.73 6.84 -3.07
N HIS A 71 -9.20 6.00 -3.94
CA HIS A 71 -8.69 6.39 -5.25
C HIS A 71 -9.75 7.05 -6.12
N SER A 72 -11.00 6.58 -6.06
CA SER A 72 -12.14 7.18 -6.80
C SER A 72 -12.42 8.63 -6.38
N ARG A 73 -12.01 9.02 -5.17
CA ARG A 73 -12.22 10.36 -4.60
C ARG A 73 -10.95 11.20 -4.57
N ALA A 74 -9.85 10.72 -5.21
CA ALA A 74 -8.58 11.42 -5.16
C ALA A 74 -8.65 12.82 -5.79
N TYR A 75 -9.42 13.00 -6.88
CA TYR A 75 -9.65 14.32 -7.48
C TYR A 75 -10.41 15.26 -6.53
N GLN A 76 -11.40 14.75 -5.81
CA GLN A 76 -12.19 15.54 -4.87
C GLN A 76 -11.34 16.11 -3.72
N ALA A 77 -10.27 15.43 -3.33
CA ALA A 77 -9.34 15.94 -2.33
C ALA A 77 -8.67 17.26 -2.74
N LEU A 78 -8.64 17.57 -4.04
CA LEU A 78 -8.08 18.81 -4.57
C LEU A 78 -9.07 19.97 -4.53
N THR A 79 -10.39 19.70 -4.55
CA THR A 79 -11.45 20.71 -4.68
C THR A 79 -11.89 21.34 -3.37
N GLY A 80 -11.35 20.88 -2.22
CA GLY A 80 -11.68 21.38 -0.89
C GLY A 80 -10.70 22.44 -0.36
N ASP A 81 -11.01 22.96 0.82
CA ASP A 81 -10.24 24.03 1.49
C ASP A 81 -8.75 23.74 1.62
N VAL A 82 -8.39 22.47 1.81
CA VAL A 82 -6.98 22.04 1.91
C VAL A 82 -6.28 22.23 0.56
N GLY A 83 -6.91 21.81 -0.54
CA GLY A 83 -6.39 22.00 -1.88
C GLY A 83 -6.22 23.48 -2.23
N GLU A 84 -7.23 24.32 -1.94
CA GLU A 84 -7.15 25.77 -2.14
C GLU A 84 -6.04 26.41 -1.32
N ARG A 85 -5.92 26.04 -0.05
CA ARG A 85 -4.85 26.53 0.83
C ARG A 85 -3.48 26.16 0.31
N MET A 86 -3.28 24.91 -0.11
CA MET A 86 -2.01 24.44 -0.66
C MET A 86 -1.67 25.16 -1.97
N ALA A 87 -2.63 25.30 -2.88
CA ALA A 87 -2.43 26.01 -4.15
C ALA A 87 -1.97 27.45 -3.91
N ARG A 88 -2.54 28.13 -2.92
CA ARG A 88 -2.16 29.49 -2.52
C ARG A 88 -0.76 29.55 -1.91
N ILE A 89 -0.42 28.63 -0.98
CA ILE A 89 0.90 28.59 -0.32
C ILE A 89 1.99 28.29 -1.35
N LEU A 90 1.75 27.32 -2.23
CA LEU A 90 2.68 26.90 -3.29
C LEU A 90 2.71 27.86 -4.49
N LYS A 91 1.83 28.90 -4.49
CA LYS A 91 1.73 29.89 -5.56
C LYS A 91 1.57 29.26 -6.95
N LEU A 92 0.70 28.26 -7.07
CA LEU A 92 0.55 27.47 -8.30
C LEU A 92 0.00 28.28 -9.49
N GLY A 93 -0.61 29.45 -9.24
CA GLY A 93 -1.24 30.28 -10.29
C GLY A 93 -2.53 29.70 -10.88
N ALA A 94 -2.99 28.56 -10.36
CA ALA A 94 -4.21 27.86 -10.72
C ALA A 94 -4.80 27.21 -9.48
N LYS A 95 -6.03 26.73 -9.55
CA LYS A 95 -6.62 25.88 -8.51
C LYS A 95 -5.89 24.53 -8.44
N ALA A 96 -5.95 23.85 -7.30
CA ALA A 96 -5.27 22.56 -7.13
C ALA A 96 -5.77 21.51 -8.14
N GLU A 97 -7.09 21.49 -8.39
CA GLU A 97 -7.73 20.58 -9.35
C GLU A 97 -7.45 20.90 -10.84
N GLU A 98 -6.76 22.00 -11.12
CA GLU A 98 -6.31 22.39 -12.46
C GLU A 98 -4.78 22.29 -12.59
N ALA A 99 -4.07 22.20 -11.47
CA ALA A 99 -2.62 22.20 -11.42
C ALA A 99 -2.01 20.86 -11.87
N PRO A 100 -1.17 20.81 -12.92
CA PRO A 100 -0.56 19.55 -13.37
C PRO A 100 0.20 18.81 -12.27
N LYS A 101 0.84 19.54 -11.35
CA LYS A 101 1.59 18.97 -10.22
C LYS A 101 0.69 18.15 -9.29
N CYS A 102 -0.54 18.59 -9.04
CA CYS A 102 -1.52 17.90 -8.21
C CYS A 102 -2.21 16.77 -8.99
N LEU A 103 -2.69 17.07 -10.20
CA LEU A 103 -3.37 16.12 -11.07
C LEU A 103 -2.52 14.89 -11.42
N ALA A 104 -1.20 15.03 -11.42
CA ALA A 104 -0.28 13.92 -11.73
C ALA A 104 -0.51 12.67 -10.87
N CYS A 105 -0.92 12.84 -9.59
CA CYS A 105 -1.20 11.77 -8.65
C CYS A 105 -2.69 11.63 -8.31
N HIS A 106 -3.45 12.74 -8.35
CA HIS A 106 -4.85 12.77 -7.89
C HIS A 106 -5.88 12.52 -9.01
N ALA A 107 -5.45 12.35 -10.25
CA ALA A 107 -6.33 12.02 -11.37
C ALA A 107 -5.60 11.20 -12.45
N LEU A 108 -6.38 10.51 -13.27
CA LEU A 108 -5.91 10.07 -14.58
C LEU A 108 -5.88 11.29 -15.51
N ASN A 109 -4.70 11.75 -15.88
CA ASN A 109 -4.55 12.98 -16.67
C ASN A 109 -3.70 12.76 -17.94
N PRO A 110 -4.16 11.95 -18.90
CA PRO A 110 -3.48 11.76 -20.17
C PRO A 110 -3.59 12.98 -21.06
N ALA A 111 -2.74 13.05 -22.08
CA ALA A 111 -2.83 14.10 -23.11
C ALA A 111 -4.22 14.11 -23.77
N PRO A 112 -4.76 15.27 -24.20
CA PRO A 112 -6.11 15.39 -24.74
C PRO A 112 -6.42 14.42 -25.88
N GLU A 113 -5.47 14.16 -26.78
CA GLU A 113 -5.58 13.24 -27.92
C GLU A 113 -5.70 11.76 -27.49
N GLN A 114 -5.26 11.43 -26.29
CA GLN A 114 -5.38 10.09 -25.71
C GLN A 114 -6.68 9.89 -24.92
N ARG A 115 -7.52 10.92 -24.78
CA ARG A 115 -8.80 10.83 -24.07
C ARG A 115 -9.88 10.28 -24.98
N GLY A 116 -10.56 9.25 -24.51
CA GLY A 116 -11.75 8.71 -25.14
C GLY A 116 -12.97 9.60 -24.90
N ARG A 117 -14.07 9.29 -25.56
CA ARG A 117 -15.30 10.12 -25.52
C ARG A 117 -15.94 10.19 -24.12
N ALA A 118 -15.85 9.12 -23.34
CA ALA A 118 -16.45 9.02 -22.00
C ALA A 118 -15.44 9.25 -20.87
N PHE A 119 -14.25 9.77 -21.19
CA PHE A 119 -13.22 10.07 -20.23
C PHE A 119 -13.54 11.37 -19.47
N GLU A 120 -13.50 11.31 -18.14
CA GLU A 120 -13.67 12.45 -17.24
C GLU A 120 -12.55 12.50 -16.22
N ILE A 121 -11.83 13.63 -16.12
CA ILE A 121 -10.71 13.81 -15.21
C ILE A 121 -11.14 13.78 -13.73
N SER A 122 -12.37 14.20 -13.45
CA SER A 122 -12.97 14.25 -12.10
C SER A 122 -13.22 12.87 -11.49
N GLU A 123 -13.08 11.78 -12.26
CA GLU A 123 -13.18 10.40 -11.77
C GLU A 123 -11.95 9.95 -10.96
N GLY A 124 -10.99 10.86 -10.77
CA GLY A 124 -9.83 10.65 -9.89
C GLY A 124 -8.85 9.59 -10.41
N VAL A 125 -8.34 8.75 -9.52
CA VAL A 125 -7.47 7.62 -9.87
C VAL A 125 -8.37 6.43 -10.19
N SER A 126 -8.57 6.18 -11.47
CA SER A 126 -9.54 5.21 -11.97
C SER A 126 -8.89 3.89 -12.42
N CYS A 127 -9.70 2.97 -12.95
CA CYS A 127 -9.27 1.65 -13.41
C CYS A 127 -8.04 1.71 -14.32
N GLU A 128 -8.04 2.63 -15.27
CA GLU A 128 -6.99 2.75 -16.28
C GLU A 128 -5.67 3.36 -15.75
N ASN A 129 -5.67 3.97 -14.53
CA ASN A 129 -4.40 4.34 -13.89
C ASN A 129 -3.55 3.11 -13.58
N CYS A 130 -4.21 2.02 -13.13
CA CYS A 130 -3.57 0.78 -12.78
C CYS A 130 -3.50 -0.20 -13.96
N HIS A 131 -4.61 -0.32 -14.73
CA HIS A 131 -4.73 -1.31 -15.79
C HIS A 131 -4.30 -0.81 -17.18
N GLY A 132 -3.97 0.46 -17.34
CA GLY A 132 -3.54 1.06 -18.62
C GLY A 132 -4.71 1.39 -19.56
N PRO A 133 -4.43 2.10 -20.68
CA PRO A 133 -5.44 2.58 -21.61
C PRO A 133 -6.19 1.41 -22.27
N ALA A 134 -7.52 1.42 -22.15
CA ALA A 134 -8.33 0.24 -22.43
C ALA A 134 -8.89 0.15 -23.87
N SER A 135 -8.76 1.18 -24.69
CA SER A 135 -9.42 1.21 -26.01
C SER A 135 -9.05 0.03 -26.91
N ALA A 136 -7.83 -0.50 -26.83
CA ALA A 136 -7.38 -1.58 -27.68
C ALA A 136 -7.80 -2.98 -27.18
N TRP A 137 -7.93 -3.17 -25.86
CA TRP A 137 -8.20 -4.48 -25.29
C TRP A 137 -9.60 -4.63 -24.67
N LEU A 138 -10.36 -3.55 -24.48
CA LEU A 138 -11.70 -3.59 -23.87
C LEU A 138 -12.64 -4.59 -24.55
N GLY A 139 -12.83 -4.52 -25.86
CA GLY A 139 -13.67 -5.44 -26.62
C GLY A 139 -13.09 -6.86 -26.63
N PRO A 140 -11.84 -7.03 -27.07
CA PRO A 140 -11.21 -8.35 -27.16
C PRO A 140 -11.17 -9.16 -25.87
N HIS A 141 -10.94 -8.54 -24.69
CA HIS A 141 -10.81 -9.28 -23.42
C HIS A 141 -12.10 -9.99 -22.98
N THR A 142 -13.25 -9.62 -23.55
CA THR A 142 -14.54 -10.26 -23.27
C THR A 142 -14.75 -11.54 -24.07
N THR A 143 -13.90 -11.82 -25.05
CA THR A 143 -14.10 -12.95 -25.97
C THR A 143 -13.67 -14.27 -25.30
N LYS A 144 -14.33 -15.36 -25.74
CA LYS A 144 -14.03 -16.71 -25.26
C LYS A 144 -12.58 -17.09 -25.63
N LEU A 145 -11.87 -17.74 -24.69
CA LEU A 145 -10.46 -18.13 -24.84
C LEU A 145 -9.46 -16.96 -24.95
N TRP A 146 -9.85 -15.76 -24.55
CA TRP A 146 -8.93 -14.65 -24.39
C TRP A 146 -8.05 -14.87 -23.17
N THR A 147 -6.78 -14.48 -23.25
CA THR A 147 -5.81 -14.61 -22.17
C THR A 147 -5.31 -13.25 -21.69
N HIS A 148 -4.80 -13.19 -20.46
CA HIS A 148 -4.23 -11.98 -19.87
C HIS A 148 -3.04 -11.45 -20.70
N GLU A 149 -2.18 -12.34 -21.16
CA GLU A 149 -1.00 -11.99 -21.98
C GLU A 149 -1.39 -11.28 -23.27
N LYS A 150 -2.54 -11.65 -23.87
CA LYS A 150 -3.06 -10.92 -25.04
C LYS A 150 -3.51 -9.50 -24.69
N SER A 151 -4.08 -9.29 -23.50
CA SER A 151 -4.42 -7.94 -23.05
C SER A 151 -3.17 -7.11 -22.79
N VAL A 152 -2.16 -7.70 -22.15
CA VAL A 152 -0.86 -7.05 -21.91
C VAL A 152 -0.19 -6.66 -23.24
N ALA A 153 -0.21 -7.53 -24.24
CA ALA A 153 0.31 -7.24 -25.58
C ALA A 153 -0.44 -6.08 -26.28
N LEU A 154 -1.69 -5.78 -25.87
CA LEU A 154 -2.48 -4.66 -26.37
C LEU A 154 -2.40 -3.41 -25.45
N GLY A 155 -1.49 -3.38 -24.49
CA GLY A 155 -1.22 -2.23 -23.65
C GLY A 155 -1.88 -2.24 -22.27
N MET A 156 -2.49 -3.36 -21.84
CA MET A 156 -2.87 -3.55 -20.45
C MET A 156 -1.61 -3.64 -19.58
N HIS A 157 -1.59 -2.94 -18.46
CA HIS A 157 -0.51 -3.10 -17.48
C HIS A 157 -0.67 -4.42 -16.74
N ASP A 158 0.44 -5.17 -16.60
CA ASP A 158 0.45 -6.44 -15.89
C ASP A 158 0.48 -6.25 -14.37
N THR A 159 -0.69 -6.02 -13.79
CA THR A 159 -0.84 -5.90 -12.33
C THR A 159 -0.83 -7.25 -11.60
N ARG A 160 -0.75 -8.38 -12.31
CA ARG A 160 -0.56 -9.71 -11.70
C ARG A 160 0.89 -9.94 -11.32
N ASP A 161 1.81 -9.40 -12.11
CA ASP A 161 3.22 -9.38 -11.74
C ASP A 161 3.43 -8.43 -10.55
N VAL A 162 4.00 -8.97 -9.45
CA VAL A 162 4.16 -8.22 -8.20
C VAL A 162 5.13 -7.05 -8.32
N ILE A 163 6.15 -7.17 -9.18
CA ILE A 163 7.12 -6.10 -9.43
C ILE A 163 6.43 -4.97 -10.19
N HIS A 164 5.78 -5.27 -11.31
CA HIS A 164 5.07 -4.27 -12.12
C HIS A 164 3.93 -3.61 -11.34
N ARG A 165 3.19 -4.37 -10.52
CA ARG A 165 2.15 -3.81 -9.64
C ARG A 165 2.74 -2.83 -8.64
N THR A 166 3.86 -3.21 -7.99
CA THR A 166 4.54 -2.32 -7.04
C THR A 166 5.02 -1.04 -7.71
N GLU A 167 5.64 -1.15 -8.90
CA GLU A 167 6.06 0.02 -9.70
C GLU A 167 4.89 0.97 -9.96
N LYS A 168 3.74 0.42 -10.30
CA LYS A 168 2.55 1.20 -10.59
C LYS A 168 2.04 1.96 -9.35
N CYS A 169 2.02 1.32 -8.19
CA CYS A 169 1.67 2.00 -6.92
C CYS A 169 2.68 3.11 -6.60
N LEU A 170 3.96 2.82 -6.75
CA LEU A 170 5.04 3.74 -6.42
C LEU A 170 5.12 4.96 -7.33
N GLU A 171 4.50 4.95 -8.52
CA GLU A 171 4.42 6.16 -9.35
C GLU A 171 3.84 7.36 -8.57
N CYS A 172 2.86 7.11 -7.68
CA CYS A 172 2.23 8.13 -6.84
C CYS A 172 2.67 8.04 -5.37
N HIS A 173 2.80 6.81 -4.80
CA HIS A 173 3.12 6.61 -3.40
C HIS A 173 4.60 6.77 -3.05
N LEU A 174 5.48 6.95 -4.01
CA LEU A 174 6.87 7.35 -3.84
C LEU A 174 7.24 8.50 -4.77
N GLY A 175 6.72 8.46 -5.98
CA GLY A 175 6.90 9.46 -7.02
C GLY A 175 7.97 9.10 -8.05
N THR A 176 7.85 9.77 -9.19
CA THR A 176 8.75 9.72 -10.34
C THR A 176 9.21 11.13 -10.69
N LYS A 177 10.08 11.30 -11.67
CA LYS A 177 10.49 12.64 -12.14
C LYS A 177 9.34 13.54 -12.63
N ASN A 178 8.20 12.94 -12.96
CA ASN A 178 6.99 13.65 -13.43
C ASN A 178 5.86 13.70 -12.38
N LYS A 179 5.96 12.92 -11.32
CA LYS A 179 4.98 12.82 -10.24
C LYS A 179 5.77 12.76 -8.93
N PHE A 180 5.75 13.79 -8.13
CA PHE A 180 6.52 13.81 -6.88
C PHE A 180 5.91 14.73 -5.83
N VAL A 181 6.28 14.47 -4.60
CA VAL A 181 6.12 15.36 -3.46
C VAL A 181 7.51 15.81 -3.04
N ASP A 182 7.69 17.11 -2.86
CA ASP A 182 8.91 17.76 -2.38
C ASP A 182 8.68 18.38 -1.01
N HIS A 183 9.75 18.86 -0.40
CA HIS A 183 9.68 19.50 0.92
C HIS A 183 8.77 20.74 0.93
N GLU A 184 8.67 21.51 -0.16
CA GLU A 184 7.74 22.63 -0.25
C GLU A 184 6.27 22.17 -0.14
N MET A 185 5.91 21.06 -0.81
CA MET A 185 4.55 20.51 -0.73
C MET A 185 4.24 20.00 0.68
N ILE A 186 5.21 19.33 1.34
CA ILE A 186 5.06 18.88 2.73
C ILE A 186 4.89 20.08 3.66
N ALA A 187 5.69 21.12 3.51
CA ALA A 187 5.56 22.37 4.26
C ALA A 187 4.23 23.10 4.01
N ALA A 188 3.64 22.93 2.83
CA ALA A 188 2.31 23.47 2.50
C ALA A 188 1.14 22.64 3.09
N GLY A 189 1.42 21.46 3.65
CA GLY A 189 0.45 20.58 4.30
C GLY A 189 0.15 19.27 3.57
N HIS A 190 0.90 18.91 2.52
CA HIS A 190 0.82 17.58 1.92
C HIS A 190 1.51 16.57 2.86
N PRO A 191 0.92 15.39 3.08
CA PRO A 191 1.60 14.35 3.85
C PRO A 191 2.87 13.88 3.12
N ASP A 192 3.87 13.43 3.88
CA ASP A 192 5.00 12.70 3.31
C ASP A 192 4.52 11.39 2.66
N LEU A 193 5.26 10.93 1.66
CA LEU A 193 4.93 9.70 0.94
C LEU A 193 5.63 8.51 1.60
N TYR A 194 4.85 7.64 2.22
CA TYR A 194 5.29 6.34 2.70
C TYR A 194 4.44 5.23 2.07
N PHE A 195 4.99 4.05 1.96
CA PHE A 195 4.33 2.94 1.29
C PHE A 195 4.89 1.60 1.79
N GLU A 196 4.04 0.61 1.87
CA GLU A 196 4.39 -0.80 1.97
C GLU A 196 3.32 -1.60 1.22
N LEU A 197 3.74 -2.49 0.30
CA LEU A 197 2.84 -3.09 -0.68
C LEU A 197 1.74 -3.93 -0.05
N ASP A 198 2.09 -4.82 0.89
CA ASP A 198 1.12 -5.73 1.50
C ASP A 198 0.11 -4.98 2.37
N SER A 199 0.58 -4.10 3.25
CA SER A 199 -0.28 -3.28 4.12
C SER A 199 -1.22 -2.38 3.30
N PHE A 200 -0.73 -1.75 2.24
CA PHE A 200 -1.56 -0.91 1.36
C PHE A 200 -2.55 -1.73 0.55
N SER A 201 -2.16 -2.93 0.10
CA SER A 201 -3.08 -3.88 -0.56
C SER A 201 -4.15 -4.40 0.38
N ALA A 202 -3.82 -4.61 1.66
CA ALA A 202 -4.77 -5.07 2.68
C ALA A 202 -5.85 -4.03 3.00
N VAL A 203 -5.51 -2.73 3.02
CA VAL A 203 -6.46 -1.64 3.28
C VAL A 203 -7.22 -1.17 2.03
N MET A 204 -6.70 -1.45 0.84
CA MET A 204 -7.41 -1.15 -0.41
C MET A 204 -8.63 -2.08 -0.56
N PRO A 205 -9.82 -1.56 -0.86
CA PRO A 205 -11.00 -2.39 -1.06
C PRO A 205 -10.76 -3.44 -2.14
N ARG A 206 -10.71 -4.70 -1.72
CA ARG A 206 -10.34 -5.82 -2.59
C ARG A 206 -11.34 -5.96 -3.73
N HIS A 207 -10.87 -5.81 -4.94
CA HIS A 207 -11.62 -5.98 -6.18
C HIS A 207 -10.98 -7.04 -7.11
N TRP A 208 -10.23 -7.97 -6.53
CA TRP A 208 -9.64 -9.14 -7.21
C TRP A 208 -9.87 -10.41 -6.41
N LYS A 209 -9.81 -11.54 -7.08
CA LYS A 209 -9.79 -12.85 -6.40
C LYS A 209 -8.37 -13.18 -5.99
N VAL A 210 -8.19 -13.65 -4.78
CA VAL A 210 -6.91 -14.25 -4.39
C VAL A 210 -6.72 -15.58 -5.16
N PRO A 211 -5.47 -16.00 -5.43
CA PRO A 211 -5.21 -17.23 -6.18
C PRO A 211 -5.94 -18.47 -5.66
N ARG A 212 -6.15 -18.59 -4.34
CA ARG A 212 -6.93 -19.68 -3.70
C ARG A 212 -8.39 -19.74 -4.12
N GLU A 213 -8.98 -18.60 -4.47
CA GLU A 213 -10.40 -18.47 -4.81
C GLU A 213 -10.66 -18.63 -6.31
N SER A 214 -9.59 -18.54 -7.12
CA SER A 214 -9.72 -18.41 -8.57
C SER A 214 -9.78 -19.73 -9.33
N GLU A 215 -9.22 -20.83 -8.80
CA GLU A 215 -9.15 -22.12 -9.51
C GLU A 215 -9.27 -23.33 -8.56
N PRO A 216 -10.49 -23.93 -8.43
CA PRO A 216 -10.65 -25.19 -7.71
C PRO A 216 -9.81 -26.28 -8.37
N GLY A 217 -8.82 -26.84 -7.64
CA GLY A 217 -7.98 -27.95 -8.09
C GLY A 217 -6.57 -27.61 -8.54
N LYS A 218 -6.17 -26.34 -8.62
CA LYS A 218 -4.75 -25.97 -8.72
C LYS A 218 -4.11 -25.81 -7.35
N ALA A 219 -2.83 -26.19 -7.26
CA ALA A 219 -2.10 -26.30 -6.01
C ALA A 219 -2.17 -25.01 -5.17
N VAL A 220 -2.58 -25.20 -3.92
CA VAL A 220 -2.72 -24.18 -2.88
C VAL A 220 -1.35 -23.56 -2.49
N GLU A 221 -0.25 -24.15 -2.94
CA GLU A 221 1.12 -23.79 -2.54
C GLU A 221 1.54 -22.37 -2.94
N ASP A 222 1.15 -21.89 -4.13
CA ASP A 222 1.52 -20.54 -4.57
C ASP A 222 0.75 -19.41 -3.86
N ALA A 223 -0.37 -19.74 -3.24
CA ALA A 223 -1.21 -18.76 -2.54
C ALA A 223 -0.89 -18.63 -1.04
N ALA A 224 -0.12 -19.57 -0.49
CA ALA A 224 0.05 -19.68 0.96
C ALA A 224 0.83 -18.51 1.57
N TRP A 225 1.73 -17.91 0.84
CA TRP A 225 2.68 -16.90 1.35
C TRP A 225 2.67 -15.62 0.50
N VAL A 226 1.50 -15.27 -0.06
CA VAL A 226 1.33 -14.08 -0.91
C VAL A 226 1.74 -12.81 -0.17
N GLU A 227 1.31 -12.67 1.08
CA GLU A 227 1.61 -11.50 1.91
C GLU A 227 3.12 -11.33 2.12
N VAL A 228 3.84 -12.41 2.43
CA VAL A 228 5.30 -12.37 2.61
C VAL A 228 6.01 -12.06 1.29
N ARG A 229 5.52 -12.61 0.18
CA ARG A 229 6.05 -12.32 -1.16
C ARG A 229 5.81 -10.85 -1.53
N GLU A 230 4.59 -10.35 -1.32
CA GLU A 230 4.23 -8.96 -1.60
C GLU A 230 5.04 -8.01 -0.75
N TRP A 231 5.11 -8.25 0.56
CA TRP A 231 5.93 -7.47 1.46
C TRP A 231 7.41 -7.45 1.03
N GLY A 232 8.03 -8.60 0.87
CA GLY A 232 9.47 -8.69 0.56
C GLY A 232 9.82 -8.10 -0.81
N THR A 233 9.05 -8.44 -1.85
CA THR A 233 9.25 -7.89 -3.20
C THR A 233 8.98 -6.39 -3.21
N GLY A 234 7.92 -5.94 -2.54
CA GLY A 234 7.57 -4.53 -2.40
C GLY A 234 8.70 -3.71 -1.77
N GLN A 235 9.35 -4.21 -0.72
CA GLN A 235 10.51 -3.56 -0.08
C GLN A 235 11.67 -3.35 -1.06
N ALA A 236 12.00 -4.38 -1.85
CA ALA A 236 13.10 -4.30 -2.80
C ALA A 236 12.81 -3.31 -3.95
N VAL A 237 11.59 -3.37 -4.52
CA VAL A 237 11.16 -2.45 -5.59
C VAL A 237 11.07 -1.01 -5.08
N GLN A 238 10.59 -0.81 -3.85
CA GLN A 238 10.53 0.51 -3.23
C GLN A 238 11.92 1.12 -3.04
N LEU A 239 12.90 0.34 -2.57
CA LEU A 239 14.28 0.81 -2.45
C LEU A 239 14.87 1.15 -3.82
N ARG A 240 14.67 0.28 -4.84
CA ARG A 240 15.11 0.57 -6.21
C ARG A 240 14.54 1.90 -6.70
N ALA A 241 13.22 2.08 -6.59
CA ALA A 241 12.55 3.31 -7.02
C ALA A 241 13.02 4.55 -6.24
N ALA A 242 13.34 4.41 -4.94
CA ALA A 242 13.94 5.48 -4.14
C ALA A 242 15.34 5.86 -4.64
N MET A 243 16.17 4.88 -5.04
CA MET A 243 17.49 5.14 -5.62
C MET A 243 17.38 5.82 -7.00
N GLU A 244 16.46 5.37 -7.83
CA GLU A 244 16.13 6.02 -9.10
C GLU A 244 15.65 7.47 -8.88
N ARG A 245 14.79 7.71 -7.87
CA ARG A 245 14.31 9.03 -7.47
C ARG A 245 15.48 9.94 -7.08
N LEU A 246 16.35 9.48 -6.21
CA LEU A 246 17.51 10.26 -5.78
C LEU A 246 18.49 10.51 -6.94
N THR A 247 18.63 9.56 -7.88
CA THR A 247 19.43 9.71 -9.09
C THR A 247 18.93 10.87 -9.95
N TRP A 248 17.64 10.91 -10.31
CA TRP A 248 17.12 11.98 -11.16
C TRP A 248 17.07 13.34 -10.43
N ARG A 249 16.88 13.36 -9.11
CA ARG A 249 17.01 14.58 -8.30
C ARG A 249 18.47 15.12 -8.34
N ALA A 250 19.44 14.27 -8.11
CA ALA A 250 20.86 14.66 -8.20
C ALA A 250 21.26 15.17 -9.60
N LYS A 251 20.65 14.64 -10.66
CA LYS A 251 20.88 15.10 -12.05
C LYS A 251 20.06 16.34 -12.45
N GLY A 252 19.16 16.83 -11.58
CA GLY A 252 18.29 17.96 -11.91
C GLY A 252 17.20 17.62 -12.95
N GLU A 253 16.80 16.37 -13.09
CA GLU A 253 15.86 15.86 -14.10
C GLU A 253 14.40 15.98 -13.64
N ARG A 254 13.96 17.15 -13.15
CA ARG A 254 12.55 17.38 -12.78
C ARG A 254 11.78 17.96 -13.93
N PHE A 255 10.49 17.60 -14.07
CA PHE A 255 9.64 18.13 -15.15
C PHE A 255 9.40 19.65 -15.03
N ASP A 256 9.37 20.19 -13.80
CA ASP A 256 9.19 21.62 -13.51
C ASP A 256 10.47 22.44 -13.64
N LYS A 257 11.58 21.77 -13.98
CA LYS A 257 12.93 22.36 -14.17
C LYS A 257 13.46 23.14 -12.96
N LYS A 258 12.86 22.98 -11.77
CA LYS A 258 13.44 23.47 -10.53
C LYS A 258 14.67 22.64 -10.18
N ASP A 259 15.79 23.29 -9.95
CA ASP A 259 17.06 22.65 -9.64
C ASP A 259 17.42 22.88 -8.16
N GLU A 260 16.59 22.38 -7.28
CA GLU A 260 16.81 22.42 -5.84
C GLU A 260 17.65 21.22 -5.39
N TRP A 261 18.77 21.50 -4.73
CA TRP A 261 19.67 20.48 -4.23
C TRP A 261 20.40 20.91 -2.96
N PRO A 262 20.46 20.03 -1.90
CA PRO A 262 19.73 18.77 -1.83
C PRO A 262 18.22 18.97 -1.69
N GLU A 263 17.43 17.98 -2.13
CA GLU A 263 16.00 17.95 -1.83
C GLU A 263 15.79 17.48 -0.39
N TYR A 264 15.26 18.34 0.47
CA TYR A 264 15.18 18.06 1.91
C TYR A 264 14.24 16.93 2.29
N SER A 265 13.25 16.57 1.45
CA SER A 265 12.43 15.39 1.67
C SER A 265 13.18 14.06 1.53
N GLU A 266 14.44 14.07 1.07
CA GLU A 266 15.32 12.89 1.08
C GLU A 266 16.09 12.73 2.40
N LEU A 267 16.01 13.70 3.30
CA LEU A 267 16.61 13.60 4.62
C LEU A 267 15.59 13.13 5.65
N SER A 268 16.05 12.57 6.76
CA SER A 268 15.19 12.29 7.89
C SER A 268 14.61 13.58 8.46
N CYS A 269 13.31 13.64 8.69
CA CYS A 269 12.62 14.83 9.20
C CYS A 269 13.21 15.30 10.53
N VAL A 270 13.58 14.37 11.39
CA VAL A 270 14.20 14.67 12.69
C VAL A 270 15.62 15.26 12.59
N ALA A 271 16.24 15.22 11.40
CA ALA A 271 17.52 15.89 11.19
C ALA A 271 17.42 17.43 11.34
N CYS A 272 16.22 17.99 11.08
CA CYS A 272 15.95 19.42 11.18
C CYS A 272 14.78 19.73 12.13
N HIS A 273 13.75 18.88 12.16
CA HIS A 273 12.55 19.05 13.00
C HIS A 273 12.69 18.27 14.31
N HIS A 274 13.43 18.83 15.28
CA HIS A 274 13.69 18.20 16.57
C HIS A 274 13.76 19.24 17.68
N ALA A 275 13.59 18.80 18.94
CA ALA A 275 13.78 19.67 20.10
C ALA A 275 15.27 20.03 20.29
N LEU A 276 15.55 21.27 20.65
CA LEU A 276 16.90 21.77 20.94
C LEU A 276 17.37 21.49 22.39
N GLY A 277 16.58 20.74 23.16
CA GLY A 277 16.89 20.42 24.55
C GLY A 277 18.05 19.44 24.73
N PRO A 278 18.57 19.29 25.97
CA PRO A 278 19.67 18.38 26.29
C PRO A 278 19.21 16.90 26.45
N ALA A 279 18.06 16.53 25.93
CA ALA A 279 17.51 15.18 26.07
C ALA A 279 18.44 14.10 25.51
N LYS A 280 18.33 12.88 26.06
CA LYS A 280 19.10 11.69 25.64
C LYS A 280 18.98 11.41 24.13
N ASP A 281 17.83 11.75 23.55
CA ASP A 281 17.49 11.56 22.14
C ASP A 281 17.83 12.79 21.29
N SER A 282 18.87 13.52 21.67
CA SER A 282 19.26 14.70 20.93
C SER A 282 19.68 14.29 19.50
N TRP A 283 19.28 15.13 18.53
CA TRP A 283 19.71 15.09 17.14
C TRP A 283 21.22 14.92 16.93
N ARG A 284 22.03 15.12 17.99
CA ARG A 284 23.48 14.97 17.99
C ARG A 284 23.94 13.52 18.09
N GLN A 285 23.06 12.58 18.45
CA GLN A 285 23.42 11.17 18.52
C GLN A 285 23.63 10.60 17.11
N GLU A 286 24.51 9.63 17.00
CA GLU A 286 24.68 8.89 15.75
C GLU A 286 23.52 7.93 15.55
N HIS A 287 22.73 8.18 14.50
CA HIS A 287 21.67 7.30 14.04
C HIS A 287 21.88 6.92 12.59
N GLY A 288 21.46 5.75 12.20
CA GLY A 288 21.57 5.24 10.83
C GLY A 288 22.94 4.66 10.50
N TYR A 289 23.53 5.08 9.37
CA TYR A 289 24.80 4.51 8.91
C TYR A 289 26.00 4.98 9.77
N VAL A 290 26.91 4.02 10.01
CA VAL A 290 28.17 4.27 10.76
C VAL A 290 29.02 5.34 10.06
N GLY A 291 29.61 6.23 10.86
CA GLY A 291 30.54 7.27 10.38
C GLY A 291 29.92 8.65 10.17
N ARG A 292 28.61 8.81 10.33
CA ARG A 292 27.95 10.12 10.35
C ARG A 292 28.38 10.89 11.62
N ARG A 293 28.79 12.12 11.46
CA ARG A 293 29.17 12.96 12.61
C ARG A 293 27.90 13.48 13.31
N PRO A 294 27.91 13.62 14.62
CA PRO A 294 26.82 14.26 15.35
C PRO A 294 26.51 15.65 14.77
N GLY A 295 25.24 15.89 14.42
CA GLY A 295 24.79 17.15 13.82
C GLY A 295 24.78 17.19 12.29
N ASP A 296 25.39 16.23 11.62
CA ASP A 296 25.21 16.09 10.17
C ASP A 296 23.77 15.61 9.88
N PRO A 297 23.10 16.13 8.84
CA PRO A 297 21.75 15.67 8.50
C PRO A 297 21.76 14.20 8.10
N ALA A 298 20.86 13.41 8.66
CA ALA A 298 20.73 12.00 8.29
C ALA A 298 19.98 11.87 6.97
N TRP A 299 20.51 11.06 6.04
CA TRP A 299 19.73 10.59 4.89
C TRP A 299 18.59 9.68 5.37
N ASN A 300 17.40 9.79 4.76
CA ASN A 300 16.27 8.94 5.07
C ASN A 300 16.51 7.51 4.57
N SER A 301 17.00 6.66 5.47
CA SER A 301 17.30 5.25 5.21
C SER A 301 16.16 4.29 5.58
N SER A 302 14.98 4.80 5.92
CA SER A 302 13.83 4.02 6.41
C SER A 302 13.47 2.83 5.50
N ARG A 303 13.53 3.03 4.18
CA ARG A 303 13.25 1.99 3.17
C ARG A 303 14.29 0.87 3.11
N TYR A 304 15.37 1.01 3.84
CA TYR A 304 16.41 -0.03 3.93
C TYR A 304 16.54 -0.63 5.34
N ALA A 305 16.05 0.07 6.35
CA ALA A 305 16.23 -0.32 7.76
C ALA A 305 15.78 -1.76 8.06
N VAL A 306 14.62 -2.16 7.53
CA VAL A 306 14.09 -3.53 7.66
C VAL A 306 14.52 -4.41 6.50
N PHE A 307 14.46 -3.89 5.28
CA PHE A 307 14.78 -4.63 4.06
C PHE A 307 16.21 -5.21 4.06
N ARG A 308 17.21 -4.54 4.65
CA ARG A 308 18.58 -5.05 4.76
C ARG A 308 18.65 -6.42 5.45
N LEU A 309 17.77 -6.69 6.41
CA LEU A 309 17.72 -7.98 7.12
C LEU A 309 17.26 -9.10 6.17
N LEU A 310 16.24 -8.82 5.37
CA LEU A 310 15.75 -9.74 4.34
C LEU A 310 16.79 -9.93 3.23
N ALA A 311 17.34 -8.85 2.71
CA ALA A 311 18.34 -8.89 1.63
C ALA A 311 19.55 -9.75 2.02
N LYS A 312 20.09 -9.59 3.24
CA LYS A 312 21.19 -10.41 3.78
C LYS A 312 20.83 -11.89 3.89
N GLN A 313 19.57 -12.21 4.17
CA GLN A 313 19.13 -13.60 4.27
C GLN A 313 18.97 -14.27 2.90
N ILE A 314 18.50 -13.54 1.91
CA ILE A 314 18.12 -14.07 0.61
C ILE A 314 19.28 -14.05 -0.40
N ASP A 315 20.07 -12.97 -0.37
CA ASP A 315 21.18 -12.78 -1.31
C ASP A 315 22.30 -11.97 -0.63
N SER A 316 23.12 -12.65 0.15
CA SER A 316 24.17 -12.02 0.94
C SER A 316 25.21 -11.27 0.10
N VAL A 317 25.47 -11.71 -1.13
CA VAL A 317 26.46 -11.08 -2.03
C VAL A 317 25.95 -9.74 -2.55
N ASN A 318 24.74 -9.73 -3.15
CA ASN A 318 24.13 -8.48 -3.60
C ASN A 318 23.79 -7.56 -2.43
N ALA A 319 23.41 -8.10 -1.27
CA ALA A 319 23.12 -7.30 -0.07
C ALA A 319 24.37 -6.59 0.47
N GLN A 320 25.54 -7.25 0.46
CA GLN A 320 26.78 -6.62 0.90
C GLN A 320 27.20 -5.48 -0.03
N GLU A 321 27.10 -5.67 -1.33
CA GLU A 321 27.40 -4.61 -2.29
C GLU A 321 26.38 -3.47 -2.22
N LEU A 322 25.08 -3.79 -2.05
CA LEU A 322 24.02 -2.81 -1.84
C LEU A 322 24.31 -1.96 -0.60
N ASP A 323 24.66 -2.60 0.53
CA ASP A 323 24.98 -1.90 1.78
C ASP A 323 26.16 -0.94 1.59
N ARG A 324 27.19 -1.34 0.83
CA ARG A 324 28.32 -0.47 0.47
C ARG A 324 27.89 0.76 -0.33
N GLN A 325 27.01 0.60 -1.32
CA GLN A 325 26.52 1.72 -2.13
C GLN A 325 25.63 2.67 -1.28
N LEU A 326 24.75 2.11 -0.44
CA LEU A 326 23.89 2.92 0.42
C LEU A 326 24.65 3.65 1.51
N LEU A 327 25.76 3.07 2.02
CA LEU A 327 26.68 3.78 2.90
C LEU A 327 27.32 4.98 2.18
N ALA A 328 27.72 4.83 0.92
CA ALA A 328 28.22 5.94 0.12
C ALA A 328 27.17 7.03 -0.09
N VAL A 329 25.91 6.65 -0.37
CA VAL A 329 24.79 7.61 -0.44
C VAL A 329 24.61 8.33 0.88
N SER A 330 24.56 7.61 2.01
CA SER A 330 24.37 8.19 3.34
C SER A 330 25.47 9.18 3.69
N ASN A 331 26.74 8.80 3.46
CA ASN A 331 27.90 9.66 3.74
C ASN A 331 27.89 10.93 2.89
N GLU A 332 27.45 10.84 1.64
CA GLU A 332 27.40 11.99 0.76
C GLU A 332 26.21 12.90 1.09
N MET A 333 25.00 12.32 1.26
CA MET A 333 23.78 13.07 1.58
C MET A 333 23.80 13.71 2.97
N SER A 334 24.65 13.26 3.88
CA SER A 334 24.84 13.88 5.20
C SER A 334 25.68 15.15 5.17
N LYS A 335 26.25 15.54 4.04
CA LYS A 335 26.95 16.81 3.89
C LYS A 335 25.97 17.96 3.69
N LEU A 336 26.32 19.15 4.14
CA LEU A 336 25.52 20.36 3.88
C LEU A 336 25.38 20.67 2.38
N ASN A 337 26.37 20.29 1.58
CA ASN A 337 26.36 20.43 0.13
C ASN A 337 26.81 19.10 -0.50
N PRO A 338 25.90 18.13 -0.68
CA PRO A 338 26.22 16.84 -1.27
C PRO A 338 26.68 16.97 -2.72
N ASP A 339 27.72 16.21 -3.09
CA ASP A 339 28.17 16.13 -4.48
C ASP A 339 27.17 15.33 -5.32
N ARG A 340 26.54 16.00 -6.27
CA ARG A 340 25.51 15.44 -7.17
C ARG A 340 26.00 14.21 -7.95
N SER A 341 27.24 14.28 -8.44
CA SER A 341 27.82 13.21 -9.26
C SER A 341 28.09 11.97 -8.42
N ALA A 342 28.61 12.15 -7.19
CA ALA A 342 28.85 11.06 -6.25
C ALA A 342 27.54 10.38 -5.84
N VAL A 343 26.49 11.16 -5.50
CA VAL A 343 25.16 10.64 -5.18
C VAL A 343 24.56 9.89 -6.38
N ALA A 344 24.55 10.51 -7.58
CA ALA A 344 24.01 9.88 -8.77
C ALA A 344 24.75 8.59 -9.14
N SER A 345 26.07 8.52 -8.95
CA SER A 345 26.86 7.33 -9.19
C SER A 345 26.49 6.19 -8.23
N ALA A 346 26.46 6.47 -6.92
CA ALA A 346 26.17 5.46 -5.90
C ALA A 346 24.71 4.94 -6.03
N THR A 347 23.74 5.83 -6.24
CA THR A 347 22.33 5.44 -6.41
C THR A 347 22.08 4.67 -7.70
N SER A 348 22.72 5.05 -8.81
CA SER A 348 22.65 4.30 -10.07
C SER A 348 23.29 2.91 -9.96
N ALA A 349 24.26 2.71 -9.08
CA ALA A 349 24.84 1.40 -8.80
C ALA A 349 23.96 0.57 -7.85
N ALA A 350 23.27 1.20 -6.90
CA ALA A 350 22.39 0.54 -5.94
C ALA A 350 21.09 0.01 -6.56
N ALA A 351 20.46 0.77 -7.46
CA ALA A 351 19.17 0.42 -8.04
C ALA A 351 19.13 -0.96 -8.71
N PRO A 352 20.07 -1.37 -9.58
CA PRO A 352 20.07 -2.71 -10.19
C PRO A 352 20.35 -3.85 -9.19
N LEU A 353 21.00 -3.56 -8.04
CA LEU A 353 21.17 -4.55 -6.97
C LEU A 353 19.84 -4.84 -6.29
N ALA A 354 19.09 -3.79 -5.96
CA ALA A 354 17.74 -3.92 -5.41
C ALA A 354 16.80 -4.64 -6.39
N GLN A 355 16.90 -4.36 -7.70
CA GLN A 355 16.13 -5.06 -8.74
C GLN A 355 16.40 -6.57 -8.77
N ARG A 356 17.66 -6.99 -8.75
CA ARG A 356 17.99 -8.43 -8.72
C ARG A 356 17.45 -9.13 -7.48
N ILE A 357 17.46 -8.45 -6.33
CA ILE A 357 16.86 -9.00 -5.09
C ILE A 357 15.34 -9.08 -5.24
N ALA A 358 14.69 -8.06 -5.84
CA ALA A 358 13.24 -8.08 -6.11
C ALA A 358 12.83 -9.28 -7.00
N GLU A 359 13.53 -9.52 -8.10
CA GLU A 359 13.28 -10.64 -9.01
C GLU A 359 13.41 -12.00 -8.30
N ARG A 360 14.40 -12.12 -7.43
CA ARG A 360 14.57 -13.33 -6.60
C ARG A 360 13.43 -13.50 -5.60
N LEU A 361 13.03 -12.44 -4.91
CA LEU A 361 11.92 -12.44 -3.96
C LEU A 361 10.58 -12.74 -4.63
N ALA A 362 10.34 -12.22 -5.83
CA ALA A 362 9.11 -12.45 -6.58
C ALA A 362 8.90 -13.93 -6.96
N THR A 363 10.00 -14.68 -7.13
CA THR A 363 9.97 -16.06 -7.68
C THR A 363 10.33 -17.16 -6.68
N MET A 364 10.92 -16.81 -5.52
CA MET A 364 11.30 -17.81 -4.51
C MET A 364 10.08 -18.42 -3.81
N GLN A 365 10.30 -19.62 -3.29
CA GLN A 365 9.33 -20.27 -2.41
C GLN A 365 9.47 -19.74 -0.96
N TYR A 366 8.35 -19.48 -0.34
CA TYR A 366 8.26 -19.05 1.05
C TYR A 366 7.69 -20.15 1.91
N ASP A 367 8.14 -20.20 3.15
CA ASP A 367 7.65 -21.14 4.16
C ASP A 367 7.59 -20.49 5.55
N GLN A 368 7.01 -21.23 6.49
CA GLN A 368 6.90 -20.83 7.88
C GLN A 368 8.26 -20.46 8.51
N ALA A 369 9.33 -21.18 8.14
CA ALA A 369 10.65 -20.94 8.69
C ALA A 369 11.27 -19.64 8.18
N VAL A 370 11.00 -19.25 6.91
CA VAL A 370 11.43 -17.95 6.38
C VAL A 370 10.74 -16.82 7.13
N ALA A 371 9.41 -16.87 7.27
CA ALA A 371 8.64 -15.85 7.97
C ALA A 371 9.06 -15.73 9.44
N LEU A 372 9.18 -16.84 10.15
CA LEU A 372 9.60 -16.85 11.57
C LEU A 372 11.00 -16.25 11.74
N ARG A 373 11.97 -16.65 10.92
CA ARG A 373 13.32 -16.07 10.98
C ARG A 373 13.33 -14.56 10.73
N MET A 374 12.48 -14.06 9.82
CA MET A 374 12.37 -12.61 9.59
C MET A 374 11.78 -11.88 10.77
N LEU A 375 10.66 -12.38 11.34
CA LEU A 375 10.07 -11.83 12.57
C LEU A 375 11.09 -11.74 13.71
N GLN A 376 11.86 -12.82 13.91
CA GLN A 376 12.91 -12.87 14.91
C GLN A 376 14.01 -11.84 14.66
N ARG A 377 14.52 -11.74 13.42
CA ARG A 377 15.57 -10.79 13.05
C ARG A 377 15.14 -9.34 13.20
N ILE A 378 13.89 -9.01 12.85
CA ILE A 378 13.35 -7.67 13.04
C ILE A 378 13.31 -7.33 14.54
N SER A 379 12.85 -8.28 15.37
CA SER A 379 12.82 -8.09 16.83
C SER A 379 14.21 -8.00 17.45
N ASP A 380 15.18 -8.77 16.95
CA ASP A 380 16.58 -8.73 17.42
C ASP A 380 17.28 -7.40 17.05
N ASP A 381 16.88 -6.76 15.97
CA ASP A 381 17.44 -5.51 15.46
C ASP A 381 16.68 -4.24 15.91
N ALA A 382 15.81 -4.39 16.89
CA ALA A 382 14.88 -3.36 17.35
C ALA A 382 15.52 -2.00 17.64
N GLU A 383 16.70 -1.97 18.25
CA GLU A 383 17.41 -0.72 18.57
C GLU A 383 17.85 0.03 17.31
N ASN A 384 18.48 -0.65 16.36
CA ASN A 384 18.95 -0.01 15.14
C ASN A 384 17.78 0.51 14.28
N ILE A 385 16.66 -0.23 14.26
CA ILE A 385 15.45 0.18 13.54
C ILE A 385 14.85 1.42 14.21
N ALA A 386 14.63 1.37 15.51
CA ALA A 386 13.99 2.45 16.26
C ALA A 386 14.84 3.74 16.26
N LEU A 387 16.16 3.62 16.35
CA LEU A 387 17.09 4.75 16.33
C LEU A 387 17.33 5.32 14.93
N ALA A 388 16.96 4.60 13.87
CA ALA A 388 17.08 5.15 12.52
C ALA A 388 16.15 6.36 12.35
N ASP A 389 14.87 6.16 12.51
CA ASP A 389 13.82 7.18 12.66
C ASP A 389 12.44 6.51 12.84
N GLU A 390 11.40 7.34 13.02
CA GLU A 390 10.01 6.90 13.08
C GLU A 390 9.56 6.14 11.82
N ARG A 391 9.97 6.59 10.63
CA ARG A 391 9.61 5.92 9.36
C ARG A 391 10.19 4.51 9.26
N ALA A 392 11.38 4.29 9.83
CA ALA A 392 11.95 2.94 9.94
C ALA A 392 11.14 2.07 10.91
N ALA A 393 10.66 2.65 12.00
CA ALA A 393 9.77 1.98 12.96
C ALA A 393 8.43 1.61 12.33
N GLU A 394 7.82 2.49 11.52
CA GLU A 394 6.62 2.20 10.72
C GLU A 394 6.83 1.01 9.77
N GLN A 395 7.96 1.00 9.04
CA GLN A 395 8.30 -0.14 8.18
C GLN A 395 8.45 -1.45 8.97
N ALA A 396 8.99 -1.40 10.18
CA ALA A 396 9.09 -2.57 11.03
C ALA A 396 7.73 -3.04 11.55
N ALA A 397 6.85 -2.13 11.98
CA ALA A 397 5.51 -2.47 12.44
C ALA A 397 4.69 -3.14 11.32
N MET A 398 4.69 -2.57 10.10
CA MET A 398 4.03 -3.16 8.93
C MET A 398 4.64 -4.52 8.56
N ALA A 399 5.97 -4.65 8.60
CA ALA A 399 6.63 -5.93 8.34
C ALA A 399 6.26 -7.01 9.36
N MET A 400 6.23 -6.65 10.66
CA MET A 400 5.80 -7.56 11.73
C MET A 400 4.36 -8.01 11.52
N ASP A 401 3.49 -7.12 11.10
CA ASP A 401 2.09 -7.42 10.83
C ASP A 401 1.93 -8.39 9.65
N SER A 402 2.45 -8.05 8.47
CA SER A 402 2.37 -8.86 7.24
C SER A 402 2.97 -10.27 7.45
N LEU A 403 4.16 -10.33 8.02
CA LEU A 403 4.85 -11.60 8.29
C LEU A 403 4.11 -12.46 9.31
N TYR A 404 3.57 -11.84 10.36
CA TYR A 404 2.87 -12.58 11.41
C TYR A 404 1.49 -13.07 10.97
N ILE A 405 0.77 -12.33 10.15
CA ILE A 405 -0.50 -12.79 9.56
C ILE A 405 -0.28 -14.09 8.77
N ALA A 406 0.72 -14.12 7.90
CA ALA A 406 1.05 -15.30 7.11
C ALA A 406 1.54 -16.46 8.00
N TYR A 407 2.47 -16.18 8.92
CA TYR A 407 3.01 -17.18 9.86
C TYR A 407 1.92 -17.79 10.74
N SER A 408 1.08 -16.97 11.38
CA SER A 408 0.08 -17.44 12.34
C SER A 408 -1.04 -18.26 11.69
N ARG A 409 -1.37 -17.94 10.43
CA ARG A 409 -2.37 -18.69 9.64
C ARG A 409 -1.95 -20.16 9.46
N ASP A 410 -0.68 -20.38 9.24
CA ASP A 410 -0.13 -21.70 8.94
C ASP A 410 0.32 -22.42 10.22
N ALA A 411 1.07 -21.75 11.08
CA ALA A 411 1.60 -22.30 12.32
C ALA A 411 0.56 -22.49 13.44
N LYS A 412 -0.48 -21.65 13.47
CA LYS A 412 -1.54 -21.61 14.50
C LYS A 412 -0.96 -21.64 15.92
N PRO A 413 -0.07 -20.70 16.28
CA PRO A 413 0.60 -20.71 17.57
C PRO A 413 -0.41 -20.51 18.71
N ALA A 414 -0.17 -21.17 19.85
CA ALA A 414 -1.07 -21.13 21.00
C ALA A 414 -1.19 -19.72 21.62
N ASN A 415 -0.14 -18.90 21.48
CA ASN A 415 -0.06 -17.52 21.99
C ASN A 415 -0.32 -16.46 20.89
N ALA A 416 -1.13 -16.81 19.87
CA ALA A 416 -1.38 -15.92 18.74
C ALA A 416 -1.98 -14.58 19.16
N ALA A 417 -2.87 -14.56 20.15
CA ALA A 417 -3.52 -13.36 20.64
C ALA A 417 -2.54 -12.41 21.35
N GLU A 418 -1.62 -12.97 22.17
CA GLU A 418 -0.61 -12.17 22.86
C GLU A 418 0.36 -11.53 21.87
N VAL A 419 0.82 -12.27 20.86
CA VAL A 419 1.70 -11.72 19.83
C VAL A 419 0.99 -10.65 19.02
N ARG A 420 -0.29 -10.87 18.65
CA ARG A 420 -1.11 -9.86 17.96
C ARG A 420 -1.23 -8.58 18.77
N THR A 421 -1.52 -8.68 20.06
CA THR A 421 -1.59 -7.53 20.97
C THR A 421 -0.25 -6.78 21.02
N ALA A 422 0.86 -7.50 21.09
CA ALA A 422 2.19 -6.89 21.11
C ALA A 422 2.54 -6.19 19.78
N ILE A 423 2.10 -6.73 18.64
CA ILE A 423 2.26 -6.05 17.33
C ILE A 423 1.38 -4.80 17.26
N ASN A 424 0.14 -4.85 17.74
CA ASN A 424 -0.75 -3.68 17.76
C ASN A 424 -0.17 -2.54 18.61
N GLU A 425 0.51 -2.87 19.72
CA GLU A 425 1.22 -1.88 20.54
C GLU A 425 2.28 -1.09 19.76
N LEU A 426 2.93 -1.72 18.74
CA LEU A 426 3.87 -0.99 17.87
C LEU A 426 3.18 0.12 17.09
N PHE A 427 1.98 -0.15 16.56
CA PHE A 427 1.20 0.85 15.82
C PHE A 427 0.70 1.98 16.73
N HIS A 428 0.28 1.66 17.97
CA HIS A 428 -0.11 2.69 18.94
C HIS A 428 1.00 3.71 19.23
N GLN A 429 2.25 3.24 19.30
CA GLN A 429 3.39 4.12 19.53
C GLN A 429 3.74 5.01 18.32
N LEU A 430 3.16 4.71 17.16
CA LEU A 430 3.37 5.44 15.90
C LEU A 430 2.20 6.36 15.51
N GLU A 431 1.10 6.38 16.30
CA GLU A 431 -0.07 7.20 15.99
C GLU A 431 0.22 8.71 15.92
N ASN A 432 1.18 9.17 16.71
CA ASN A 432 1.58 10.56 16.73
C ASN A 432 3.09 10.73 16.54
N PRO A 433 3.52 11.10 15.34
CA PRO A 433 4.94 11.32 15.02
C PRO A 433 5.68 12.24 16.00
N SER A 434 4.99 13.26 16.51
CA SER A 434 5.58 14.24 17.43
C SER A 434 5.92 13.67 18.81
N THR A 435 5.39 12.51 19.16
CA THR A 435 5.61 11.85 20.44
C THR A 435 6.40 10.55 20.31
N TYR A 436 6.92 10.25 19.12
CA TYR A 436 7.70 9.04 18.88
C TYR A 436 8.88 8.94 19.86
N ASN A 437 9.04 7.77 20.47
CA ASN A 437 10.11 7.47 21.42
C ASN A 437 10.81 6.17 21.00
N ALA A 438 12.04 6.29 20.51
CA ALA A 438 12.82 5.18 20.00
C ALA A 438 13.07 4.08 21.04
N ASP A 439 13.33 4.44 22.31
CA ASP A 439 13.59 3.46 23.39
C ASP A 439 12.32 2.64 23.73
N GLN A 440 11.15 3.31 23.75
CA GLN A 440 9.87 2.65 24.00
C GLN A 440 9.54 1.70 22.85
N PHE A 441 9.66 2.16 21.60
CA PHE A 441 9.42 1.34 20.42
C PHE A 441 10.37 0.14 20.37
N ALA A 442 11.68 0.34 20.58
CA ALA A 442 12.66 -0.75 20.63
C ALA A 442 12.33 -1.78 21.72
N SER A 443 11.89 -1.28 22.89
CA SER A 443 11.48 -2.16 23.99
C SER A 443 10.24 -3.00 23.64
N ALA A 444 9.23 -2.37 23.01
CA ALA A 444 8.02 -3.06 22.57
C ALA A 444 8.34 -4.12 21.48
N LEU A 445 9.15 -3.76 20.49
CA LEU A 445 9.54 -4.68 19.42
C LEU A 445 10.36 -5.87 19.94
N ARG A 446 11.30 -5.65 20.88
CA ARG A 446 12.07 -6.72 21.52
C ARG A 446 11.21 -7.69 22.34
N LYS A 447 10.13 -7.22 22.97
CA LYS A 447 9.23 -8.09 23.75
C LYS A 447 8.56 -9.17 22.90
N ILE A 448 8.44 -8.98 21.59
CA ILE A 448 7.86 -9.96 20.67
C ILE A 448 8.80 -11.16 20.48
N ARG A 449 10.11 -10.97 20.55
CA ARG A 449 11.12 -12.00 20.27
C ARG A 449 10.92 -13.31 21.06
N PRO A 450 10.82 -13.30 22.41
CA PRO A 450 10.58 -14.52 23.19
C PRO A 450 9.21 -15.15 22.92
N MET A 451 8.18 -14.37 22.57
CA MET A 451 6.87 -14.90 22.23
C MET A 451 6.92 -15.75 20.95
N LEU A 452 7.79 -15.39 19.99
CA LEU A 452 8.00 -16.16 18.76
C LEU A 452 8.75 -17.48 19.00
N GLU A 453 9.57 -17.59 20.04
CA GLU A 453 10.24 -18.85 20.41
C GLU A 453 9.26 -19.87 20.97
N ILE A 454 8.34 -19.44 21.82
CA ILE A 454 7.27 -20.29 22.36
C ILE A 454 6.42 -20.84 21.22
N SER A 455 6.14 -20.01 20.22
CA SER A 455 5.40 -20.40 19.02
C SER A 455 6.10 -21.47 18.18
N GLY A 456 7.44 -21.46 18.15
CA GLY A 456 8.26 -22.41 17.36
C GLY A 456 8.47 -23.77 18.05
N LEU A 457 8.33 -23.85 19.38
CA LEU A 457 8.54 -25.08 20.15
C LEU A 457 7.32 -26.01 20.19
N LEU A 458 6.14 -25.52 19.83
CA LEU A 458 4.87 -26.28 19.83
C LEU A 458 4.45 -26.75 18.43
N GLY A 459 5.38 -27.11 17.57
CA GLY A 459 5.08 -27.97 16.42
C GLY A 459 4.45 -29.29 16.93
N PRO A 460 3.60 -29.99 16.15
CA PRO A 460 2.82 -31.11 16.66
C PRO A 460 3.73 -32.21 17.21
N LEU A 461 3.95 -32.16 18.51
CA LEU A 461 4.42 -33.32 19.29
C LEU A 461 3.25 -34.29 19.30
N ASN A 462 3.30 -35.30 18.44
CA ASN A 462 2.51 -36.51 18.59
C ASN A 462 2.94 -37.23 19.90
N ILE A 463 2.46 -36.69 21.01
CA ILE A 463 2.54 -37.43 22.30
C ILE A 463 1.21 -38.16 22.43
N THR A 464 1.25 -39.45 22.14
CA THR A 464 0.23 -40.39 22.58
C THR A 464 0.35 -40.49 24.11
N LEU A 465 -0.43 -39.69 24.83
CA LEU A 465 -0.58 -39.82 26.27
C LEU A 465 -1.41 -41.07 26.56
N VAL A 466 -0.72 -42.14 26.96
CA VAL A 466 -1.34 -43.25 27.65
C VAL A 466 -1.72 -42.75 29.04
N TRP A 467 -3.02 -42.68 29.29
CA TRP A 467 -3.58 -42.39 30.62
C TRP A 467 -3.29 -43.57 31.53
N GLN A 468 -2.48 -43.38 32.55
CA GLN A 468 -2.53 -44.17 33.76
C GLN A 468 -3.10 -43.31 34.88
N ASP A 469 -4.20 -43.81 35.43
CA ASP A 469 -4.86 -43.28 36.61
C ASP A 469 -3.89 -43.17 37.80
N SER A 470 -3.89 -42.02 38.46
CA SER A 470 -3.64 -41.93 39.89
C SER A 470 -4.25 -40.64 40.45
N ASP A 471 -5.31 -40.82 41.20
CA ASP A 471 -5.81 -39.88 42.19
C ASP A 471 -4.67 -39.33 43.05
N ILE A 472 -4.70 -38.02 43.35
CA ILE A 472 -4.45 -37.43 44.68
C ILE A 472 -4.48 -35.87 44.56
N LEU A 473 -5.30 -35.30 45.45
CA LEU A 473 -5.29 -33.98 46.07
C LEU A 473 -6.10 -32.85 45.47
N ARG A 474 -7.28 -32.78 46.05
CA ARG A 474 -8.09 -31.57 46.25
C ARG A 474 -7.33 -30.52 47.10
N SER A 475 -7.69 -29.30 46.83
CA SER A 475 -7.86 -28.11 47.68
C SER A 475 -6.84 -26.98 47.52
N ARG A 476 -7.24 -25.87 46.93
CA ARG A 476 -7.65 -24.61 47.57
C ARG A 476 -7.98 -23.52 46.52
N PRO A 477 -8.99 -22.64 46.77
CA PRO A 477 -9.38 -21.60 45.87
C PRO A 477 -8.60 -20.30 46.13
N GLY A 478 -8.27 -19.56 45.12
CA GLY A 478 -7.63 -18.25 45.23
C GLY A 478 -7.70 -17.50 43.91
N LEU A 479 -8.75 -16.68 43.80
CA LEU A 479 -8.83 -15.39 43.11
C LEU A 479 -8.12 -15.30 41.76
N VAL A 480 -8.88 -15.57 40.72
CA VAL A 480 -8.68 -15.00 39.38
C VAL A 480 -9.64 -13.81 39.28
N GLU A 481 -9.10 -12.61 39.21
CA GLU A 481 -9.88 -11.46 38.76
C GLU A 481 -10.21 -11.70 37.27
N GLU A 482 -11.47 -12.00 37.03
CA GLU A 482 -12.08 -11.98 35.71
C GLU A 482 -12.03 -10.53 35.18
N GLY A 483 -11.22 -10.29 34.18
CA GLY A 483 -11.43 -9.15 33.29
C GLY A 483 -12.80 -9.28 32.66
N THR A 484 -13.71 -8.38 33.05
CA THR A 484 -15.08 -8.30 32.57
C THR A 484 -15.08 -8.12 31.05
N VAL A 485 -15.44 -9.17 30.32
CA VAL A 485 -15.99 -9.03 28.97
C VAL A 485 -17.30 -8.27 29.13
N THR A 486 -17.34 -7.00 28.75
CA THR A 486 -18.57 -6.21 28.70
C THR A 486 -19.46 -6.81 27.63
N ALA A 487 -20.39 -7.67 28.04
CA ALA A 487 -21.42 -8.19 27.15
C ALA A 487 -22.40 -7.05 26.83
N TYR A 488 -22.37 -6.55 25.61
CA TYR A 488 -23.35 -5.59 25.10
C TYR A 488 -24.69 -6.32 24.94
N THR A 489 -25.67 -5.95 25.76
CA THR A 489 -26.96 -6.64 25.84
C THR A 489 -28.01 -6.02 24.90
N ARG A 490 -27.79 -4.77 24.49
CA ARG A 490 -28.70 -4.00 23.65
C ARG A 490 -28.28 -3.91 22.19
N ILE A 491 -27.16 -4.53 21.83
CA ILE A 491 -26.68 -4.53 20.44
C ILE A 491 -26.77 -5.95 19.88
N THR A 492 -27.40 -6.05 18.72
CA THR A 492 -27.62 -7.33 18.02
C THR A 492 -27.00 -7.30 16.63
N VAL A 493 -26.39 -8.40 16.23
CA VAL A 493 -25.85 -8.60 14.86
C VAL A 493 -26.62 -9.74 14.23
N ASN A 494 -27.46 -9.43 13.24
CA ASN A 494 -28.21 -10.42 12.50
C ASN A 494 -27.85 -10.34 11.01
N PRO A 495 -27.22 -11.38 10.41
CA PRO A 495 -26.87 -11.38 8.99
C PRO A 495 -28.03 -11.14 8.03
N GLN A 496 -29.25 -11.43 8.45
CA GLN A 496 -30.48 -11.24 7.68
C GLN A 496 -31.09 -9.84 7.82
N GLN A 497 -30.57 -9.01 8.74
CA GLN A 497 -31.06 -7.65 9.03
C GLN A 497 -29.98 -6.64 8.75
N MET A 498 -30.27 -5.58 8.00
CA MET A 498 -29.34 -4.49 7.65
C MET A 498 -27.97 -4.99 7.16
N SER A 499 -27.94 -6.11 6.45
CA SER A 499 -26.73 -6.75 5.92
C SER A 499 -25.70 -7.15 6.98
N GLY A 500 -26.14 -7.45 8.21
CA GLY A 500 -25.27 -7.84 9.32
C GLY A 500 -24.66 -6.66 10.06
N LEU A 501 -25.13 -5.44 9.85
CA LEU A 501 -24.71 -4.29 10.65
C LEU A 501 -25.17 -4.46 12.10
N PRO A 502 -24.34 -4.06 13.09
CA PRO A 502 -24.77 -3.98 14.49
C PRO A 502 -25.95 -3.01 14.63
N CYS A 503 -27.05 -3.49 15.19
CA CYS A 503 -28.28 -2.73 15.38
C CYS A 503 -28.72 -2.74 16.83
N ILE A 504 -29.47 -1.71 17.24
CA ILE A 504 -30.02 -1.58 18.58
C ILE A 504 -31.17 -2.57 18.79
N ARG A 505 -31.07 -3.46 19.77
CA ARG A 505 -32.13 -4.39 20.25
C ARG A 505 -32.92 -5.12 19.15
N GLY A 506 -32.28 -5.41 18.00
CA GLY A 506 -32.98 -5.97 16.85
C GLY A 506 -33.90 -4.99 16.10
N LEU A 507 -33.91 -3.72 16.46
CA LEU A 507 -34.50 -2.63 15.68
C LEU A 507 -33.71 -2.44 14.39
N ARG A 508 -34.30 -1.81 13.38
CA ARG A 508 -33.60 -1.46 12.15
C ARG A 508 -32.83 -0.12 12.26
N ILE A 509 -32.30 0.14 13.44
CA ILE A 509 -31.52 1.33 13.78
C ILE A 509 -30.06 0.85 13.99
N PRO A 510 -29.15 1.12 13.06
CA PRO A 510 -27.75 0.76 13.23
C PRO A 510 -27.09 1.56 14.36
N VAL A 511 -26.15 0.95 15.08
CA VAL A 511 -25.32 1.64 16.05
C VAL A 511 -24.65 2.88 15.44
N ALA A 512 -24.20 2.76 14.18
CA ALA A 512 -23.58 3.86 13.45
C ALA A 512 -24.48 5.10 13.33
N ALA A 513 -25.80 4.93 13.17
CA ALA A 513 -26.74 6.05 13.10
C ALA A 513 -26.85 6.79 14.46
N VAL A 514 -26.84 6.05 15.56
CA VAL A 514 -26.85 6.65 16.90
C VAL A 514 -25.56 7.44 17.15
N VAL A 515 -24.41 6.89 16.76
CA VAL A 515 -23.10 7.56 16.87
C VAL A 515 -23.05 8.83 16.01
N GLU A 516 -23.61 8.78 14.80
CA GLU A 516 -23.68 9.92 13.88
C GLU A 516 -24.50 11.07 14.49
N MET A 517 -25.69 10.81 15.00
CA MET A 517 -26.52 11.82 15.68
C MET A 517 -25.81 12.49 16.84
N VAL A 518 -25.13 11.71 17.68
CA VAL A 518 -24.31 12.27 18.79
C VAL A 518 -23.15 13.10 18.25
N SER A 519 -22.50 12.68 17.17
CA SER A 519 -21.38 13.42 16.55
C SER A 519 -21.81 14.74 15.92
N GLU A 520 -23.06 14.84 15.49
CA GLU A 520 -23.69 16.07 14.98
C GLU A 520 -24.15 17.01 16.09
N GLY A 521 -23.99 16.61 17.35
CA GLY A 521 -24.26 17.42 18.53
C GLY A 521 -25.68 17.29 19.09
N MET A 522 -26.45 16.30 18.63
CA MET A 522 -27.77 16.02 19.21
C MET A 522 -27.60 15.47 20.65
N ASN A 523 -28.42 15.95 21.56
CA ASN A 523 -28.50 15.41 22.92
C ASN A 523 -29.47 14.21 22.98
N ASP A 524 -29.39 13.44 24.09
CA ASP A 524 -30.21 12.23 24.26
C ASP A 524 -31.72 12.50 24.08
N ALA A 525 -32.22 13.67 24.53
CA ALA A 525 -33.64 13.99 24.43
C ALA A 525 -34.07 14.25 22.99
N GLU A 526 -33.25 14.90 22.20
CA GLU A 526 -33.49 15.16 20.77
C GLU A 526 -33.44 13.83 19.96
N ILE A 527 -32.49 12.95 20.27
CA ILE A 527 -32.41 11.63 19.64
C ILE A 527 -33.65 10.79 19.96
N LEU A 528 -34.13 10.81 21.21
CA LEU A 528 -35.31 10.05 21.61
C LEU A 528 -36.61 10.64 21.07
N GLU A 529 -36.66 11.94 20.79
CA GLU A 529 -37.80 12.58 20.10
C GLU A 529 -37.87 12.15 18.64
N ASP A 530 -36.73 12.10 17.94
CA ASP A 530 -36.66 11.70 16.53
C ASP A 530 -36.79 10.17 16.35
N TYR A 531 -36.32 9.39 17.32
CA TYR A 531 -36.36 7.93 17.32
C TYR A 531 -37.05 7.37 18.57
N PRO A 532 -38.38 7.45 18.67
CA PRO A 532 -39.13 7.08 19.87
C PRO A 532 -39.06 5.58 20.23
N ASP A 533 -38.54 4.74 19.35
CA ASP A 533 -38.28 3.32 19.61
C ASP A 533 -36.97 3.09 20.39
N LEU A 534 -36.09 4.11 20.49
CA LEU A 534 -34.89 4.08 21.30
C LEU A 534 -35.14 4.37 22.77
N GLU A 535 -34.28 3.89 23.63
CA GLU A 535 -34.20 4.17 25.04
C GLU A 535 -32.87 4.85 25.35
N ALA A 536 -32.80 5.64 26.44
CA ALA A 536 -31.56 6.33 26.81
C ALA A 536 -30.37 5.37 27.04
N GLU A 537 -30.67 4.16 27.50
CA GLU A 537 -29.70 3.10 27.69
C GLU A 537 -29.12 2.58 26.35
N ASP A 538 -29.91 2.66 25.26
CA ASP A 538 -29.45 2.27 23.91
C ASP A 538 -28.34 3.22 23.43
N ILE A 539 -28.51 4.52 23.64
CA ILE A 539 -27.52 5.55 23.30
C ILE A 539 -26.24 5.34 24.13
N ARG A 540 -26.41 5.07 25.44
CA ARG A 540 -25.28 4.84 26.36
C ARG A 540 -24.51 3.56 26.03
N GLU A 541 -25.14 2.52 25.50
CA GLU A 541 -24.46 1.28 25.11
C GLU A 541 -23.89 1.35 23.68
N ALA A 542 -24.49 2.15 22.79
CA ALA A 542 -24.02 2.35 21.43
C ALA A 542 -22.63 2.99 21.35
N LEU A 543 -22.36 3.99 22.19
CA LEU A 543 -21.10 4.73 22.18
C LEU A 543 -19.89 3.87 22.60
N PRO A 544 -19.88 3.16 23.75
CA PRO A 544 -18.78 2.28 24.11
C PRO A 544 -18.63 1.09 23.14
N TYR A 545 -19.74 0.55 22.61
CA TYR A 545 -19.66 -0.47 21.56
C TYR A 545 -18.94 0.06 20.31
N ALA A 546 -19.30 1.26 19.86
CA ALA A 546 -18.64 1.86 18.71
C ALA A 546 -17.16 2.15 19.00
N ALA A 547 -16.83 2.62 20.20
CA ALA A 547 -15.45 2.85 20.63
C ALA A 547 -14.66 1.53 20.66
N GLU A 548 -15.25 0.43 21.13
CA GLU A 548 -14.62 -0.88 21.12
C GLU A 548 -14.52 -1.47 19.69
N ALA A 549 -15.57 -1.34 18.87
CA ALA A 549 -15.55 -1.76 17.49
C ALA A 549 -14.53 -0.98 16.63
N VAL A 550 -14.26 0.29 16.96
CA VAL A 550 -13.18 1.08 16.35
C VAL A 550 -11.82 0.61 16.86
N ARG A 551 -11.69 0.22 18.12
CA ARG A 551 -10.47 -0.39 18.66
C ARG A 551 -10.16 -1.75 18.03
N GLU A 552 -11.17 -2.56 17.78
CA GLU A 552 -11.03 -3.85 17.07
C GLU A 552 -10.80 -3.70 15.57
N ARG A 553 -11.16 -2.55 14.99
CA ARG A 553 -10.92 -2.16 13.60
C ARG A 553 -9.97 -0.98 13.56
N GLU A 554 -8.74 -1.18 13.98
CA GLU A 554 -7.69 -0.19 13.74
C GLU A 554 -7.48 -0.04 12.23
N LEU A 555 -8.27 0.88 11.66
CA LEU A 555 -7.97 1.46 10.37
C LEU A 555 -6.87 2.50 10.62
N PRO A 556 -5.73 2.43 9.93
CA PRO A 556 -4.76 3.50 9.99
C PRO A 556 -5.47 4.80 9.59
N ILE A 557 -5.63 5.71 10.54
CA ILE A 557 -6.18 7.04 10.29
C ILE A 557 -5.11 7.79 9.51
N ILE A 558 -5.24 7.80 8.20
CA ILE A 558 -4.52 8.77 7.36
C ILE A 558 -5.23 10.10 7.57
N LYS A 559 -4.62 10.96 8.40
CA LYS A 559 -5.00 12.38 8.46
C LYS A 559 -4.52 13.10 7.23
#